data_2a0748d06b24c32c177242c398fd20f4
#
_entry.id   2a0748d06b24c32c177242c398fd20f4
#
_cell.length_a   1.000
_cell.length_b   1.000
_cell.length_c   1.000
_cell.angle_alpha   90.00
_cell.angle_beta   90.00
_cell.angle_gamma   90.00
#
_symmetry.space_group_name_H-M   'P 1'
#
loop_
_entity.id
_entity.type
_entity.pdbx_description
1 polymer ?
#
loop_
_entity_poly.entity_id
_entity_poly.type
_entity_poly.pdbx_seq_one_letter_code
_entity_poly.pdbx_strand_id
1 'polypeptide(L)'
;YDFWPVLAVVLILRSFLYEPFNIPSDSMVPTLETGDFILVNKFNYGVRLPVVNTKIIPVGEPKRGEVFVFRYPPKPTISYIKRVVGLPGDHIQFKAGELVINGQKIAKVTTEFKREKDQLETPNVYYFKETLGEHQHLIRYLDGRNPLAEQFQFAQLKGAEALIPFVAKENNVFIQSNGRDWEVTVPEGQYFAMGDNR
;
A
#
# COMPACT_ATOMS: atom_id res chain seq x y z
N TYR A 1 32.20 15.11 -28.84
CA TYR A 1 31.05 14.18 -28.80
C TYR A 1 30.01 14.76 -27.85
N ASP A 2 28.88 15.15 -28.40
CA ASP A 2 27.79 15.78 -27.63
C ASP A 2 26.98 14.71 -26.92
N PHE A 3 27.11 14.58 -25.60
CA PHE A 3 26.32 13.68 -24.77
C PHE A 3 24.90 14.22 -24.47
N TRP A 4 24.60 15.46 -24.84
CA TRP A 4 23.35 16.11 -24.52
C TRP A 4 22.09 15.35 -25.03
N PRO A 5 22.07 14.71 -26.21
CA PRO A 5 20.89 13.97 -26.65
C PRO A 5 20.60 12.77 -25.75
N VAL A 6 21.65 12.08 -25.29
CA VAL A 6 21.49 10.94 -24.35
C VAL A 6 20.95 11.43 -23.02
N LEU A 7 21.47 12.54 -22.49
CA LEU A 7 20.97 13.14 -21.26
C LEU A 7 19.52 13.60 -21.41
N ALA A 8 19.15 14.18 -22.53
CA ALA A 8 17.77 14.59 -22.80
C ALA A 8 16.81 13.40 -22.83
N VAL A 9 17.18 12.31 -23.50
CA VAL A 9 16.38 11.07 -23.52
C VAL A 9 16.22 10.49 -22.12
N VAL A 10 17.30 10.39 -21.36
CA VAL A 10 17.26 9.89 -19.98
C VAL A 10 16.37 10.77 -19.09
N LEU A 11 16.47 12.09 -19.22
CA LEU A 11 15.65 13.04 -18.47
C LEU A 11 14.15 12.89 -18.83
N ILE A 12 13.82 12.72 -20.10
CA ILE A 12 12.46 12.52 -20.56
C ILE A 12 11.92 11.19 -20.01
N LEU A 13 12.67 10.09 -20.15
CA LEU A 13 12.27 8.79 -19.64
C LEU A 13 12.02 8.82 -18.12
N ARG A 14 12.94 9.40 -17.36
CA ARG A 14 12.81 9.53 -15.90
C ARG A 14 11.67 10.46 -15.49
N SER A 15 11.43 11.54 -16.22
CA SER A 15 10.40 12.52 -15.88
C SER A 15 8.99 12.01 -16.12
N PHE A 16 8.77 11.22 -17.16
CA PHE A 16 7.43 10.85 -17.61
C PHE A 16 7.10 9.37 -17.46
N LEU A 17 8.08 8.47 -17.56
CA LEU A 17 7.80 7.05 -17.68
C LEU A 17 8.15 6.27 -16.41
N TYR A 18 9.38 6.36 -15.94
CA TYR A 18 9.86 5.49 -14.88
C TYR A 18 10.65 6.25 -13.81
N GLU A 19 10.46 5.85 -12.57
CA GLU A 19 11.19 6.38 -11.42
C GLU A 19 11.76 5.24 -10.59
N PRO A 20 13.09 5.18 -10.38
CA PRO A 20 13.68 4.21 -9.46
C PRO A 20 13.34 4.60 -8.02
N PHE A 21 12.92 3.62 -7.25
CA PHE A 21 12.58 3.77 -5.83
C PHE A 21 13.34 2.73 -5.01
N ASN A 22 13.87 3.14 -3.87
CA ASN A 22 14.41 2.23 -2.86
C ASN A 22 13.34 2.01 -1.80
N ILE A 23 13.15 0.77 -1.38
CA ILE A 23 12.17 0.39 -0.35
C ILE A 23 12.75 0.68 1.03
N PRO A 24 12.16 1.63 1.79
CA PRO A 24 12.72 2.06 3.07
C PRO A 24 12.21 1.26 4.28
N SER A 25 11.23 0.38 4.12
CA SER A 25 10.57 -0.28 5.25
C SER A 25 10.04 -1.67 4.91
N ASP A 26 9.88 -2.51 5.93
CA ASP A 26 9.37 -3.89 5.83
C ASP A 26 7.86 -3.99 5.67
N SER A 27 7.13 -2.88 5.44
CA SER A 27 5.67 -2.90 5.41
C SER A 27 5.06 -3.71 4.26
N MET A 28 5.84 -4.02 3.23
CA MET A 28 5.44 -4.82 2.06
C MET A 28 6.07 -6.22 2.04
N VAL A 29 6.77 -6.60 3.10
CA VAL A 29 7.30 -7.96 3.25
C VAL A 29 6.14 -8.97 3.28
N PRO A 30 6.21 -10.09 2.57
CA PRO A 30 7.37 -10.64 1.85
C PRO A 30 7.44 -10.23 0.37
N THR A 31 6.55 -9.40 -0.13
CA THR A 31 6.50 -9.01 -1.54
C THR A 31 7.67 -8.12 -1.93
N LEU A 32 8.03 -7.18 -1.05
CA LEU A 32 9.17 -6.27 -1.22
C LEU A 32 9.94 -6.18 0.10
N GLU A 33 11.26 -6.23 0.03
CA GLU A 33 12.13 -6.15 1.20
C GLU A 33 12.75 -4.76 1.34
N THR A 34 13.09 -4.40 2.57
CA THR A 34 13.86 -3.17 2.83
C THR A 34 15.20 -3.23 2.13
N GLY A 35 15.49 -2.20 1.34
CA GLY A 35 16.70 -2.12 0.51
C GLY A 35 16.50 -2.50 -0.95
N ASP A 36 15.37 -3.11 -1.31
CA ASP A 36 15.06 -3.41 -2.70
C ASP A 36 14.97 -2.15 -3.55
N PHE A 37 15.43 -2.25 -4.79
CA PHE A 37 15.24 -1.23 -5.81
C PHE A 37 14.12 -1.67 -6.75
N ILE A 38 13.12 -0.83 -6.88
CA ILE A 38 12.00 -1.04 -7.80
C ILE A 38 11.94 0.06 -8.84
N LEU A 39 11.35 -0.24 -9.98
CA LEU A 39 11.08 0.72 -11.02
C LEU A 39 9.59 1.04 -11.07
N VAL A 40 9.22 2.23 -10.66
CA VAL A 40 7.83 2.68 -10.63
C VAL A 40 7.42 3.19 -12.00
N ASN A 41 6.36 2.58 -12.55
CA ASN A 41 5.72 3.02 -13.77
C ASN A 41 4.81 4.23 -13.47
N LYS A 42 5.20 5.41 -13.95
CA LYS A 42 4.49 6.67 -13.66
C LYS A 42 3.26 6.90 -14.55
N PHE A 43 3.22 6.30 -15.72
CA PHE A 43 2.14 6.54 -16.68
C PHE A 43 0.93 5.64 -16.50
N ASN A 44 1.01 4.59 -15.68
CA ASN A 44 -0.06 3.59 -15.52
C ASN A 44 -1.39 4.21 -15.05
N TYR A 45 -1.33 5.23 -14.22
CA TYR A 45 -2.51 5.95 -13.70
C TYR A 45 -2.66 7.37 -14.26
N GLY A 46 -1.96 7.67 -15.35
CA GLY A 46 -2.03 8.92 -16.08
C GLY A 46 -0.73 9.69 -16.13
N VAL A 47 -0.55 10.39 -17.23
CA VAL A 47 0.61 11.27 -17.45
C VAL A 47 0.46 12.52 -16.58
N ARG A 48 1.48 12.82 -15.76
CA ARG A 48 1.53 13.99 -14.90
C ARG A 48 2.65 14.94 -15.32
N LEU A 49 2.39 16.23 -15.22
CA LEU A 49 3.43 17.24 -15.42
C LEU A 49 4.53 17.07 -14.36
N PRO A 50 5.82 16.98 -14.79
CA PRO A 50 6.92 17.04 -13.84
C PRO A 50 6.84 18.37 -13.08
N VAL A 51 7.28 18.39 -11.82
CA VAL A 51 7.27 19.54 -10.91
C VAL A 51 5.87 19.85 -10.33
N VAL A 52 4.86 20.11 -11.14
CA VAL A 52 3.50 20.50 -10.67
C VAL A 52 2.65 19.30 -10.29
N ASN A 53 3.02 18.11 -10.77
CA ASN A 53 2.31 16.83 -10.52
C ASN A 53 0.81 16.82 -10.92
N THR A 54 0.40 17.74 -11.79
CA THR A 54 -0.96 17.80 -12.31
C THR A 54 -1.19 16.69 -13.34
N LYS A 55 -2.25 15.91 -13.19
CA LYS A 55 -2.64 14.86 -14.13
C LYS A 55 -3.18 15.48 -15.41
N ILE A 56 -2.50 15.23 -16.55
CA ILE A 56 -2.89 15.79 -17.85
C ILE A 56 -3.77 14.80 -18.60
N ILE A 57 -3.38 13.52 -18.60
CA ILE A 57 -4.06 12.46 -19.35
C ILE A 57 -4.37 11.34 -18.38
N PRO A 58 -5.65 11.01 -18.13
CA PRO A 58 -6.03 9.81 -17.41
C PRO A 58 -5.77 8.59 -18.31
N VAL A 59 -4.99 7.60 -17.81
CA VAL A 59 -4.73 6.36 -18.56
C VAL A 59 -5.45 5.19 -17.92
N GLY A 60 -5.46 5.13 -16.57
CA GLY A 60 -6.10 4.06 -15.84
C GLY A 60 -6.35 4.42 -14.37
N GLU A 61 -7.01 3.52 -13.68
CA GLU A 61 -7.26 3.60 -12.24
C GLU A 61 -6.64 2.40 -11.54
N PRO A 62 -6.21 2.55 -10.27
CA PRO A 62 -5.70 1.44 -9.48
C PRO A 62 -6.75 0.34 -9.34
N LYS A 63 -6.33 -0.90 -9.58
CA LYS A 63 -7.20 -2.07 -9.41
C LYS A 63 -6.91 -2.75 -8.08
N ARG A 64 -7.91 -3.45 -7.55
CA ARG A 64 -7.75 -4.25 -6.34
C ARG A 64 -6.64 -5.28 -6.51
N GLY A 65 -5.75 -5.34 -5.52
CA GLY A 65 -4.59 -6.24 -5.51
C GLY A 65 -3.33 -5.66 -6.14
N GLU A 66 -3.39 -4.56 -6.88
CA GLU A 66 -2.19 -3.90 -7.43
C GLU A 66 -1.36 -3.24 -6.33
N VAL A 67 -0.04 -3.28 -6.49
CA VAL A 67 0.90 -2.50 -5.67
C VAL A 67 1.09 -1.14 -6.33
N PHE A 68 0.94 -0.08 -5.54
CA PHE A 68 1.09 1.28 -6.04
C PHE A 68 1.90 2.16 -5.10
N VAL A 69 2.53 3.17 -5.68
CA VAL A 69 3.24 4.22 -4.96
C VAL A 69 2.37 5.47 -4.96
N PHE A 70 2.18 6.05 -3.80
CA PHE A 70 1.41 7.28 -3.64
C PHE A 70 2.08 8.24 -2.68
N ARG A 71 1.78 9.50 -2.83
CA ARG A 71 2.22 10.52 -1.88
C ARG A 71 1.35 10.46 -0.63
N TYR A 72 1.99 10.44 0.52
CA TYR A 72 1.28 10.40 1.80
C TYR A 72 0.49 11.69 2.00
N PRO A 73 -0.86 11.66 2.08
CA PRO A 73 -1.68 12.87 2.05
C PRO A 73 -1.31 13.91 3.11
N PRO A 74 -1.04 13.54 4.39
CA PRO A 74 -0.68 14.52 5.41
C PRO A 74 0.71 15.14 5.20
N LYS A 75 1.61 14.45 4.49
CA LYS A 75 2.96 14.91 4.19
C LYS A 75 3.38 14.49 2.77
N PRO A 76 2.94 15.21 1.72
CA PRO A 76 3.12 14.82 0.32
C PRO A 76 4.58 14.73 -0.17
N THR A 77 5.53 15.13 0.67
CA THR A 77 6.97 14.92 0.42
C THR A 77 7.42 13.48 0.62
N ILE A 78 6.61 12.68 1.33
CA ILE A 78 6.87 11.26 1.59
C ILE A 78 6.05 10.42 0.62
N SER A 79 6.70 9.45 -0.01
CA SER A 79 6.04 8.45 -0.84
C SER A 79 5.90 7.15 -0.07
N TYR A 80 4.73 6.54 -0.15
CA TYR A 80 4.44 5.22 0.39
C TYR A 80 4.21 4.22 -0.73
N ILE A 81 4.57 2.98 -0.46
CA ILE A 81 4.23 1.84 -1.29
C ILE A 81 3.34 0.89 -0.51
N LYS A 82 2.18 0.57 -1.05
CA LYS A 82 1.17 -0.31 -0.45
C LYS A 82 0.41 -1.06 -1.54
N ARG A 83 -0.40 -2.03 -1.11
CA ARG A 83 -1.33 -2.74 -1.99
C ARG A 83 -2.72 -2.14 -1.90
N VAL A 84 -3.37 -1.99 -3.05
CA VAL A 84 -4.78 -1.58 -3.13
C VAL A 84 -5.66 -2.70 -2.62
N VAL A 85 -6.32 -2.47 -1.49
CA VAL A 85 -7.26 -3.42 -0.88
C VAL A 85 -8.70 -3.01 -1.16
N GLY A 86 -9.02 -1.73 -1.00
CA GLY A 86 -10.35 -1.18 -1.24
C GLY A 86 -10.39 -0.17 -2.38
N LEU A 87 -11.44 -0.25 -3.16
CA LEU A 87 -11.79 0.70 -4.21
C LEU A 87 -12.83 1.70 -3.70
N PRO A 88 -13.05 2.84 -4.38
CA PRO A 88 -14.09 3.79 -4.01
C PRO A 88 -15.44 3.12 -3.80
N GLY A 89 -16.13 3.42 -2.69
CA GLY A 89 -17.43 2.85 -2.31
C GLY A 89 -17.36 1.50 -1.61
N ASP A 90 -16.21 0.84 -1.52
CA ASP A 90 -16.11 -0.46 -0.83
C ASP A 90 -16.34 -0.33 0.67
N HIS A 91 -17.06 -1.29 1.23
CA HIS A 91 -17.14 -1.53 2.67
C HIS A 91 -16.19 -2.65 3.07
N ILE A 92 -15.18 -2.31 3.85
CA ILE A 92 -14.11 -3.21 4.26
C ILE A 92 -14.23 -3.46 5.75
N GLN A 93 -14.15 -4.71 6.15
CA GLN A 93 -14.13 -5.13 7.54
C GLN A 93 -12.93 -6.03 7.81
N PHE A 94 -12.31 -5.85 8.94
CA PHE A 94 -11.32 -6.76 9.47
C PHE A 94 -11.82 -7.27 10.82
N LYS A 95 -12.15 -8.54 10.89
CA LYS A 95 -12.73 -9.18 12.08
C LYS A 95 -12.04 -10.51 12.36
N ALA A 96 -11.59 -10.70 13.57
CA ALA A 96 -10.93 -11.93 14.02
C ALA A 96 -9.78 -12.38 13.08
N GLY A 97 -9.01 -11.46 12.55
CA GLY A 97 -7.91 -11.75 11.62
C GLY A 97 -8.34 -12.03 10.17
N GLU A 98 -9.62 -11.83 9.84
CA GLU A 98 -10.19 -12.06 8.51
C GLU A 98 -10.56 -10.75 7.84
N LEU A 99 -10.15 -10.60 6.58
CA LEU A 99 -10.52 -9.47 5.73
C LEU A 99 -11.81 -9.78 4.98
N VAL A 100 -12.78 -8.90 5.07
CA VAL A 100 -14.07 -9.00 4.39
C VAL A 100 -14.28 -7.74 3.57
N ILE A 101 -14.62 -7.85 2.31
CA ILE A 101 -14.88 -6.72 1.40
C ILE A 101 -16.27 -6.89 0.81
N ASN A 102 -17.14 -5.90 1.01
CA ASN A 102 -18.54 -5.92 0.56
C ASN A 102 -19.29 -7.20 0.98
N GLY A 103 -19.05 -7.65 2.22
CA GLY A 103 -19.66 -8.87 2.76
C GLY A 103 -19.00 -10.17 2.29
N GLN A 104 -18.03 -10.12 1.40
CA GLN A 104 -17.30 -11.30 0.92
C GLN A 104 -15.98 -11.46 1.66
N LYS A 105 -15.78 -12.61 2.30
CA LYS A 105 -14.53 -12.96 2.95
C LYS A 105 -13.43 -13.16 1.90
N ILE A 106 -12.33 -12.49 2.10
CA ILE A 106 -11.16 -12.63 1.24
C ILE A 106 -10.47 -13.96 1.53
N ALA A 107 -10.28 -14.75 0.46
CA ALA A 107 -9.65 -16.05 0.58
C ALA A 107 -8.17 -15.91 0.93
N LYS A 108 -7.78 -16.55 2.03
CA LYS A 108 -6.38 -16.73 2.40
C LYS A 108 -6.11 -18.19 2.74
N VAL A 109 -5.02 -18.72 2.24
CA VAL A 109 -4.60 -20.09 2.42
C VAL A 109 -3.22 -20.11 3.06
N THR A 110 -3.02 -20.98 4.04
CA THR A 110 -1.69 -21.20 4.63
C THR A 110 -0.70 -21.65 3.57
N THR A 111 0.53 -21.24 3.70
CA THR A 111 1.61 -21.61 2.78
C THR A 111 2.80 -22.16 3.56
N GLU A 112 3.55 -23.04 2.94
CA GLU A 112 4.82 -23.54 3.46
C GLU A 112 5.97 -22.52 3.28
N PHE A 113 5.72 -21.43 2.56
CA PHE A 113 6.69 -20.37 2.41
C PHE A 113 7.11 -19.82 3.77
N LYS A 114 8.41 -19.70 3.97
CA LYS A 114 9.03 -19.07 5.14
C LYS A 114 10.24 -18.28 4.68
N ARG A 115 10.34 -17.05 5.13
CA ARG A 115 11.53 -16.23 4.96
C ARG A 115 12.63 -16.74 5.89
N GLU A 116 13.82 -16.94 5.36
CA GLU A 116 14.96 -17.43 6.16
C GLU A 116 15.27 -16.52 7.34
N LYS A 117 15.26 -15.21 7.12
CA LYS A 117 15.48 -14.20 8.17
C LYS A 117 14.47 -14.30 9.30
N ASP A 118 13.20 -14.54 9.00
CA ASP A 118 12.16 -14.65 10.03
C ASP A 118 12.27 -15.93 10.87
N GLN A 119 12.86 -16.99 10.34
CA GLN A 119 13.09 -18.22 11.11
C GLN A 119 14.10 -18.03 12.24
N LEU A 120 15.03 -17.10 12.07
CA LEU A 120 16.11 -16.84 13.01
C LEU A 120 15.78 -15.73 14.01
N GLU A 121 15.07 -14.71 13.56
CA GLU A 121 14.93 -13.45 14.31
C GLU A 121 13.52 -13.20 14.88
N THR A 122 12.49 -13.87 14.35
CA THR A 122 11.10 -13.53 14.69
C THR A 122 10.26 -14.77 14.92
N PRO A 123 10.10 -15.24 16.16
CA PRO A 123 9.16 -16.33 16.46
C PRO A 123 7.71 -15.88 16.19
N ASN A 124 6.86 -16.83 15.83
CA ASN A 124 5.43 -16.64 15.61
C ASN A 124 5.08 -15.79 14.38
N VAL A 125 5.77 -16.01 13.28
CA VAL A 125 5.45 -15.44 11.97
C VAL A 125 4.68 -16.47 11.15
N TYR A 126 3.56 -16.03 10.59
CA TYR A 126 2.70 -16.85 9.74
C TYR A 126 2.59 -16.24 8.35
N TYR A 127 2.68 -17.08 7.33
CA TYR A 127 2.53 -16.68 5.95
C TYR A 127 1.26 -17.27 5.35
N PHE A 128 0.56 -16.44 4.61
CA PHE A 128 -0.63 -16.86 3.87
C PHE A 128 -0.55 -16.38 2.44
N LYS A 129 -1.21 -17.10 1.56
CA LYS A 129 -1.47 -16.69 0.20
C LYS A 129 -2.86 -16.10 0.16
N GLU A 130 -2.97 -14.81 -0.09
CA GLU A 130 -4.22 -14.06 -0.16
C GLU A 130 -4.58 -13.79 -1.62
N THR A 131 -5.88 -13.80 -1.93
CA THR A 131 -6.38 -13.49 -3.26
C THR A 131 -7.24 -12.23 -3.20
N LEU A 132 -6.77 -11.16 -3.82
CA LEU A 132 -7.48 -9.87 -3.93
C LEU A 132 -7.83 -9.59 -5.39
N GLY A 133 -9.11 -9.74 -5.76
CA GLY A 133 -9.54 -9.69 -7.14
C GLY A 133 -8.87 -10.78 -7.96
N GLU A 134 -8.16 -10.39 -9.02
CA GLU A 134 -7.40 -11.31 -9.89
C GLU A 134 -5.96 -11.56 -9.40
N HIS A 135 -5.53 -10.83 -8.37
CA HIS A 135 -4.15 -10.88 -7.88
C HIS A 135 -4.00 -11.81 -6.69
N GLN A 136 -3.03 -12.70 -6.78
CA GLN A 136 -2.63 -13.58 -5.70
C GLN A 136 -1.25 -13.16 -5.19
N HIS A 137 -1.11 -13.03 -3.88
CA HIS A 137 0.12 -12.55 -3.26
C HIS A 137 0.31 -13.18 -1.88
N LEU A 138 1.53 -13.09 -1.37
CA LEU A 138 1.85 -13.51 -0.01
C LEU A 138 1.60 -12.37 0.97
N ILE A 139 1.06 -12.72 2.13
CA ILE A 139 0.94 -11.83 3.28
C ILE A 139 1.63 -12.46 4.48
N ARG A 140 2.16 -11.61 5.35
CA ARG A 140 2.86 -11.98 6.57
C ARG A 140 2.08 -11.48 7.78
N TYR A 141 1.83 -12.34 8.73
CA TYR A 141 1.29 -11.98 10.04
C TYR A 141 2.31 -12.22 11.13
N LEU A 142 2.43 -11.27 12.04
CA LEU A 142 3.12 -11.42 13.30
C LEU A 142 2.08 -11.67 14.40
N ASP A 143 2.22 -12.74 15.17
CA ASP A 143 1.31 -13.03 16.26
C ASP A 143 1.29 -11.87 17.27
N GLY A 144 0.08 -11.44 17.64
CA GLY A 144 -0.11 -10.31 18.55
C GLY A 144 -0.06 -8.91 17.90
N ARG A 145 0.33 -8.77 16.62
CA ARG A 145 0.20 -7.50 15.92
C ARG A 145 -1.23 -7.24 15.48
N ASN A 146 -1.69 -6.01 15.72
CA ASN A 146 -2.86 -5.48 15.07
C ASN A 146 -2.42 -4.90 13.71
N PRO A 147 -3.00 -5.32 12.58
CA PRO A 147 -2.65 -4.76 11.26
C PRO A 147 -2.80 -3.24 11.17
N LEU A 148 -3.66 -2.66 12.00
CA LEU A 148 -3.77 -1.21 12.13
C LEU A 148 -2.71 -0.61 13.05
N ALA A 149 -2.13 -1.38 13.98
CA ALA A 149 -1.13 -0.84 14.89
C ALA A 149 0.13 -0.38 14.15
N GLU A 150 0.45 -0.97 13.02
CA GLU A 150 1.52 -0.42 12.16
C GLU A 150 1.09 0.89 11.47
N GLN A 151 -0.13 1.00 11.05
CA GLN A 151 -0.67 2.28 10.59
C GLN A 151 -0.79 3.27 11.75
N PHE A 152 -1.09 2.80 12.98
CA PHE A 152 -1.06 3.61 14.20
C PHE A 152 0.36 3.92 14.69
N GLN A 153 1.35 3.08 14.47
CA GLN A 153 2.75 3.43 14.75
C GLN A 153 3.26 4.51 13.81
N PHE A 154 2.81 4.51 12.56
CA PHE A 154 2.98 5.66 11.68
C PHE A 154 2.20 6.88 12.17
N ALA A 155 1.09 6.68 12.91
CA ALA A 155 0.35 7.75 13.56
C ALA A 155 1.09 8.39 14.75
N GLN A 156 2.00 7.69 15.40
CA GLN A 156 2.87 8.24 16.43
C GLN A 156 4.10 8.98 15.88
N LEU A 157 4.47 8.76 14.63
CA LEU A 157 5.40 9.62 13.92
C LEU A 157 4.65 10.91 13.58
N LYS A 158 5.10 12.06 14.13
CA LYS A 158 4.52 13.40 13.90
C LYS A 158 3.96 13.56 12.48
N GLY A 159 2.66 13.66 12.32
CA GLY A 159 1.98 13.83 11.04
C GLY A 159 1.11 12.67 10.58
N ALA A 160 1.12 11.53 11.25
CA ALA A 160 0.24 10.40 10.96
C ALA A 160 -1.04 10.42 11.81
N GLU A 161 -1.15 11.36 12.73
CA GLU A 161 -2.43 11.72 13.41
C GLU A 161 -3.55 12.01 12.40
N ALA A 162 -3.24 11.99 11.11
CA ALA A 162 -4.13 12.39 10.06
C ALA A 162 -4.77 11.25 9.26
N LEU A 163 -4.28 10.00 9.27
CA LEU A 163 -4.93 8.97 8.47
C LEU A 163 -6.24 8.47 9.10
N ILE A 164 -6.25 8.19 10.38
CA ILE A 164 -7.46 7.73 11.06
C ILE A 164 -8.39 8.87 11.42
N PRO A 165 -7.91 10.02 11.94
CA PRO A 165 -8.76 11.18 12.11
C PRO A 165 -9.19 11.84 10.80
N PHE A 166 -8.42 11.77 9.74
CA PHE A 166 -8.80 12.30 8.43
C PHE A 166 -9.97 11.50 7.86
N VAL A 167 -9.88 10.18 7.87
CA VAL A 167 -10.96 9.30 7.41
C VAL A 167 -12.14 9.31 8.39
N ALA A 168 -11.89 9.36 9.71
CA ALA A 168 -12.94 9.33 10.74
C ALA A 168 -13.60 10.70 11.00
N LYS A 169 -12.88 11.81 10.88
CA LYS A 169 -13.44 13.15 11.15
C LYS A 169 -14.35 13.65 10.05
N GLU A 170 -14.06 13.32 8.79
CA GLU A 170 -14.88 13.88 7.71
C GLU A 170 -16.18 13.13 7.45
N ASN A 171 -16.31 11.83 7.76
CA ASN A 171 -17.50 11.09 7.35
C ASN A 171 -17.93 9.93 8.26
N ASN A 172 -17.45 9.76 9.46
CA ASN A 172 -17.70 8.53 10.28
C ASN A 172 -17.33 7.23 9.54
N VAL A 173 -16.32 7.27 8.71
CA VAL A 173 -15.99 6.22 7.74
C VAL A 173 -15.30 5.04 8.40
N PHE A 174 -14.66 5.27 9.55
CA PHE A 174 -13.89 4.26 10.25
C PHE A 174 -14.47 3.99 11.63
N ILE A 175 -14.86 2.73 11.88
CA ILE A 175 -15.33 2.25 13.16
C ILE A 175 -14.37 1.17 13.65
N GLN A 176 -13.72 1.38 14.78
CA GLN A 176 -12.92 0.37 15.45
C GLN A 176 -13.70 -0.21 16.61
N SER A 177 -13.94 -1.53 16.59
CA SER A 177 -14.48 -2.28 17.71
C SER A 177 -13.39 -3.18 18.33
N ASN A 178 -13.31 -3.24 19.65
CA ASN A 178 -12.47 -4.15 20.43
C ASN A 178 -10.95 -4.08 20.19
N GLY A 179 -10.40 -2.96 19.71
CA GLY A 179 -8.97 -2.74 19.54
C GLY A 179 -8.29 -3.57 18.44
N ARG A 180 -8.93 -4.61 17.91
CA ARG A 180 -8.41 -5.48 16.85
C ARG A 180 -9.31 -5.52 15.63
N ASP A 181 -10.61 -5.44 15.82
CA ASP A 181 -11.60 -5.45 14.75
C ASP A 181 -11.91 -4.02 14.31
N TRP A 182 -12.05 -3.83 13.02
CA TRP A 182 -12.34 -2.52 12.46
C TRP A 182 -13.14 -2.65 11.15
N GLU A 183 -13.79 -1.59 10.77
CA GLU A 183 -14.45 -1.46 9.49
C GLU A 183 -14.28 -0.06 8.91
N VAL A 184 -14.29 0.04 7.61
CA VAL A 184 -14.14 1.29 6.88
C VAL A 184 -14.96 1.24 5.59
N THR A 185 -15.65 2.35 5.28
CA THR A 185 -16.22 2.57 3.94
C THR A 185 -15.28 3.51 3.19
N VAL A 186 -14.80 3.06 2.03
CA VAL A 186 -13.86 3.85 1.22
C VAL A 186 -14.61 4.99 0.54
N PRO A 187 -14.24 6.26 0.78
CA PRO A 187 -14.90 7.39 0.16
C PRO A 187 -14.73 7.39 -1.36
N GLU A 188 -15.63 8.07 -2.06
CA GLU A 188 -15.52 8.27 -3.50
C GLU A 188 -14.21 8.97 -3.88
N GLY A 189 -13.58 8.47 -4.94
CA GLY A 189 -12.29 8.97 -5.43
C GLY A 189 -11.08 8.63 -4.56
N GLN A 190 -11.25 7.81 -3.51
CA GLN A 190 -10.18 7.37 -2.63
C GLN A 190 -9.97 5.85 -2.71
N TYR A 191 -8.79 5.41 -2.29
CA TYR A 191 -8.41 4.00 -2.27
C TYR A 191 -7.93 3.61 -0.88
N PHE A 192 -8.34 2.45 -0.42
CA PHE A 192 -7.84 1.91 0.83
C PHE A 192 -6.63 1.00 0.56
N ALA A 193 -5.53 1.30 1.21
CA ALA A 193 -4.25 0.64 0.99
C ALA A 193 -3.74 -0.05 2.26
N MET A 194 -3.24 -1.27 2.11
CA MET A 194 -2.60 -2.02 3.19
C MET A 194 -1.23 -2.52 2.77
N GLY A 195 -0.35 -2.73 3.75
CA GLY A 195 0.88 -3.50 3.56
C GLY A 195 0.59 -5.00 3.46
N ASP A 196 1.57 -5.74 2.94
CA ASP A 196 1.54 -7.20 2.94
C ASP A 196 2.06 -7.78 4.27
N ASN A 197 2.78 -6.99 5.04
CA ASN A 197 3.22 -7.31 6.42
C ASN A 197 2.16 -6.78 7.42
N ARG A 198 1.39 -7.67 7.99
CA ARG A 198 0.20 -7.38 8.82
C ARG A 198 0.32 -7.90 10.25
#